data_783d05af18833a8f2522adfd73ccd475
#
_entry.id   783d05af18833a8f2522adfd73ccd475
#
_cell.length_a   1.000
_cell.length_b   1.000
_cell.length_c   1.000
_cell.angle_alpha   90.00
_cell.angle_beta   90.00
_cell.angle_gamma   90.00
#
_symmetry.space_group_name_H-M   'P 1'
#
loop_
_entity.id
_entity.type
_entity.pdbx_description
1 polymer ?
#
loop_
_entity_poly.entity_id
_entity_poly.type
_entity_poly.pdbx_seq_one_letter_code
_entity_poly.pdbx_strand_id
1 'polypeptide(L)'
;KDIGIQIVDYKVCFNEKQAIELSSQIGFPLAMKVLSNQILHKTETGGVELNIKNLEELKTSFQKLSDLFQKLKMKSSDEKFLIQKMEKGIAEIILGYRVDELVGPIVVLGSGGILSEIYNDKSIRMAPVDITEANKMIREVKSLVTITGYRGRPEADINIIASAIVNMSKFAFVREIKEA
;
A
#
# COMPACT_ATOMS: atom_id res chain seq x y z
N LYS A 1 -13.24 -4.97 -10.68
CA LYS A 1 -12.91 -4.25 -11.94
C LYS A 1 -11.52 -3.65 -11.77
N ASP A 2 -10.69 -3.80 -12.77
CA ASP A 2 -9.38 -3.15 -12.85
C ASP A 2 -9.59 -1.63 -12.93
N ILE A 3 -8.97 -0.91 -12.00
CA ILE A 3 -9.01 0.57 -11.96
C ILE A 3 -7.77 1.19 -12.61
N GLY A 4 -6.94 0.38 -13.30
CA GLY A 4 -5.75 0.85 -14.00
C GLY A 4 -4.61 1.32 -13.08
N ILE A 5 -4.62 0.93 -11.81
CA ILE A 5 -3.49 1.12 -10.90
C ILE A 5 -2.66 -0.17 -10.92
N GLN A 6 -1.40 -0.06 -11.27
CA GLN A 6 -0.48 -1.20 -11.22
C GLN A 6 -0.21 -1.60 -9.77
N ILE A 7 -0.26 -2.90 -9.52
CA ILE A 7 0.10 -3.48 -8.23
C ILE A 7 1.38 -4.31 -8.39
N VAL A 8 2.16 -4.36 -7.35
CA VAL A 8 3.37 -5.21 -7.31
C VAL A 8 2.98 -6.68 -7.27
N ASP A 9 3.86 -7.55 -7.77
CA ASP A 9 3.66 -8.99 -7.71
C ASP A 9 3.54 -9.46 -6.26
N TYR A 10 2.48 -10.20 -5.98
CA TYR A 10 2.23 -10.78 -4.68
C TYR A 10 1.62 -12.18 -4.78
N LYS A 11 1.80 -12.96 -3.75
CA LYS A 11 1.20 -14.29 -3.59
C LYS A 11 0.78 -14.50 -2.15
N VAL A 12 -0.19 -15.38 -1.94
CA VAL A 12 -0.64 -15.79 -0.61
C VAL A 12 -0.11 -17.19 -0.34
N CYS A 13 0.43 -17.42 0.84
CA CYS A 13 0.89 -18.72 1.30
C CYS A 13 0.34 -19.03 2.70
N PHE A 14 0.31 -20.33 3.03
CA PHE A 14 -0.27 -20.86 4.26
C PHE A 14 0.76 -21.64 5.09
N ASN A 15 1.95 -21.88 4.57
CA ASN A 15 3.04 -22.57 5.24
C ASN A 15 4.39 -22.20 4.65
N GLU A 16 5.47 -22.53 5.36
CA GLU A 16 6.84 -22.19 4.97
C GLU A 16 7.23 -22.78 3.60
N LYS A 17 6.84 -24.02 3.31
CA LYS A 17 7.14 -24.69 2.04
C LYS A 17 6.58 -23.87 0.85
N GLN A 18 5.32 -23.45 0.95
CA GLN A 18 4.70 -22.60 -0.06
C GLN A 18 5.39 -21.23 -0.15
N ALA A 19 5.77 -20.64 1.00
CA ALA A 19 6.49 -19.39 1.01
C ALA A 19 7.81 -19.48 0.24
N ILE A 20 8.59 -20.55 0.43
CA ILE A 20 9.84 -20.81 -0.29
C ILE A 20 9.59 -20.98 -1.79
N GLU A 21 8.60 -21.79 -2.17
CA GLU A 21 8.26 -22.05 -3.57
C GLU A 21 7.84 -20.77 -4.30
N LEU A 22 6.96 -19.98 -3.69
CA LEU A 22 6.45 -18.74 -4.27
C LEU A 22 7.50 -17.62 -4.30
N SER A 23 8.42 -17.59 -3.35
CA SER A 23 9.51 -16.61 -3.34
C SER A 23 10.43 -16.73 -4.56
N SER A 24 10.61 -17.94 -5.08
CA SER A 24 11.40 -18.16 -6.30
C SER A 24 10.73 -17.59 -7.57
N GLN A 25 9.39 -17.49 -7.56
CA GLN A 25 8.63 -16.93 -8.68
C GLN A 25 8.62 -15.39 -8.65
N ILE A 26 8.54 -14.80 -7.45
CA ILE A 26 8.46 -13.34 -7.25
C ILE A 26 9.87 -12.72 -7.30
N GLY A 27 10.88 -13.41 -6.75
CA GLY A 27 12.27 -12.92 -6.60
C GLY A 27 12.46 -11.98 -5.42
N PHE A 28 13.69 -11.94 -4.89
CA PHE A 28 14.08 -11.07 -3.79
C PHE A 28 14.43 -9.65 -4.27
N PRO A 29 14.39 -8.61 -3.39
CA PRO A 29 13.91 -8.65 -2.03
C PRO A 29 12.39 -8.73 -1.92
N LEU A 30 11.90 -9.27 -0.79
CA LEU A 30 10.48 -9.47 -0.52
C LEU A 30 10.03 -8.73 0.74
N ALA A 31 8.73 -8.46 0.82
CA ALA A 31 8.02 -8.20 2.06
C ALA A 31 7.08 -9.38 2.37
N MET A 32 6.96 -9.73 3.65
CA MET A 32 5.98 -10.71 4.12
C MET A 32 5.07 -10.07 5.16
N LYS A 33 3.77 -10.32 5.06
CA LYS A 33 2.75 -9.72 5.92
C LYS A 33 1.74 -10.76 6.36
N VAL A 34 1.28 -10.67 7.60
CA VAL A 34 0.14 -11.47 8.04
C VAL A 34 -1.14 -11.00 7.35
N LEU A 35 -1.97 -11.94 6.91
CA LEU A 35 -3.32 -11.68 6.40
C LEU A 35 -4.34 -12.09 7.46
N SER A 36 -4.82 -11.12 8.22
CA SER A 36 -5.84 -11.34 9.25
C SER A 36 -6.69 -10.09 9.38
N ASN A 37 -7.98 -10.28 9.56
CA ASN A 37 -8.93 -9.21 9.87
C ASN A 37 -8.88 -8.80 11.35
N GLN A 38 -8.24 -9.60 12.20
CA GLN A 38 -8.10 -9.33 13.63
C GLN A 38 -6.87 -8.44 13.93
N ILE A 39 -5.92 -8.34 12.99
CA ILE A 39 -4.70 -7.53 13.12
C ILE A 39 -4.85 -6.31 12.22
N LEU A 40 -5.39 -5.22 12.77
CA LEU A 40 -5.64 -3.98 12.05
C LEU A 40 -4.34 -3.19 11.81
N HIS A 41 -3.52 -3.01 12.84
CA HIS A 41 -2.24 -2.28 12.78
C HIS A 41 -1.06 -3.26 12.68
N LYS A 42 -0.89 -3.85 11.49
CA LYS A 42 0.08 -4.92 11.24
C LYS A 42 1.52 -4.53 11.54
N THR A 43 1.92 -3.31 11.25
CA THR A 43 3.28 -2.81 11.49
C THR A 43 3.58 -2.69 12.98
N GLU A 44 2.67 -2.11 13.76
CA GLU A 44 2.83 -1.93 15.21
C GLU A 44 2.83 -3.24 15.97
N THR A 45 2.04 -4.22 15.49
CA THR A 45 1.97 -5.55 16.11
C THR A 45 3.10 -6.49 15.68
N GLY A 46 4.01 -6.04 14.82
CA GLY A 46 5.08 -6.90 14.28
C GLY A 46 4.59 -7.88 13.21
N GLY A 47 3.43 -7.63 12.60
CA GLY A 47 2.84 -8.47 11.55
C GLY A 47 3.38 -8.21 10.14
N VAL A 48 4.50 -7.48 10.01
CA VAL A 48 5.14 -7.14 8.73
C VAL A 48 6.65 -7.33 8.85
N GLU A 49 7.22 -8.11 7.95
CA GLU A 49 8.66 -8.25 7.74
C GLU A 49 9.02 -7.68 6.37
N LEU A 50 9.99 -6.77 6.35
CA LEU A 50 10.39 -6.05 5.15
C LEU A 50 11.84 -6.40 4.77
N ASN A 51 12.16 -6.18 3.49
CA ASN A 51 13.53 -6.27 2.97
C ASN A 51 14.17 -7.65 3.14
N ILE A 52 13.38 -8.70 3.00
CA ILE A 52 13.83 -10.09 3.02
C ILE A 52 14.63 -10.35 1.75
N LYS A 53 15.92 -10.68 1.88
CA LYS A 53 16.87 -10.70 0.75
C LYS A 53 17.20 -12.09 0.23
N ASN A 54 16.92 -13.13 1.01
CA ASN A 54 17.29 -14.52 0.68
C ASN A 54 16.39 -15.52 1.42
N LEU A 55 16.57 -16.82 1.11
CA LEU A 55 15.75 -17.89 1.68
C LEU A 55 15.92 -18.06 3.20
N GLU A 56 17.10 -17.80 3.74
CA GLU A 56 17.34 -17.91 5.19
C GLU A 56 16.57 -16.82 5.96
N GLU A 57 16.62 -15.60 5.44
CA GLU A 57 15.85 -14.49 5.99
C GLU A 57 14.33 -14.75 5.83
N LEU A 58 13.91 -15.38 4.71
CA LEU A 58 12.51 -15.73 4.50
C LEU A 58 11.99 -16.73 5.54
N LYS A 59 12.76 -17.79 5.83
CA LYS A 59 12.40 -18.77 6.86
C LYS A 59 12.31 -18.14 8.24
N THR A 60 13.29 -17.30 8.59
CA THR A 60 13.32 -16.58 9.87
C THR A 60 12.10 -15.66 9.99
N SER A 61 11.77 -14.92 8.94
CA SER A 61 10.61 -14.03 8.89
C SER A 61 9.29 -14.82 8.99
N PHE A 62 9.21 -15.97 8.28
CA PHE A 62 8.04 -16.84 8.35
C PHE A 62 7.80 -17.32 9.78
N GLN A 63 8.84 -17.86 10.44
CA GLN A 63 8.73 -18.35 11.81
C GLN A 63 8.29 -17.23 12.76
N LYS A 64 8.90 -16.05 12.67
CA LYS A 64 8.56 -14.89 13.49
C LYS A 64 7.09 -14.48 13.34
N LEU A 65 6.57 -14.46 12.11
CA LEU A 65 5.18 -14.11 11.84
C LEU A 65 4.21 -15.23 12.27
N SER A 66 4.61 -16.51 12.14
CA SER A 66 3.83 -17.65 12.64
C SER A 66 3.74 -17.61 14.17
N ASP A 67 4.85 -17.32 14.87
CA ASP A 67 4.86 -17.17 16.33
C ASP A 67 3.92 -16.04 16.80
N LEU A 68 3.73 -15.01 15.98
CA LEU A 68 2.78 -13.93 16.28
C LEU A 68 1.34 -14.46 16.34
N PHE A 69 0.92 -15.34 15.41
CA PHE A 69 -0.40 -15.98 15.45
C PHE A 69 -0.59 -16.78 16.75
N GLN A 70 0.43 -17.51 17.18
CA GLN A 70 0.37 -18.28 18.43
C GLN A 70 0.26 -17.36 19.65
N LYS A 71 1.06 -16.28 19.71
CA LYS A 71 0.99 -15.27 20.80
C LYS A 71 -0.39 -14.64 20.91
N LEU A 72 -1.03 -14.37 19.77
CA LEU A 72 -2.38 -13.81 19.71
C LEU A 72 -3.49 -14.84 19.89
N LYS A 73 -3.14 -16.12 20.15
CA LYS A 73 -4.07 -17.24 20.31
C LYS A 73 -5.05 -17.39 19.15
N MET A 74 -4.59 -17.10 17.96
CA MET A 74 -5.38 -17.26 16.74
C MET A 74 -5.41 -18.74 16.32
N LYS A 75 -6.44 -19.13 15.58
CA LYS A 75 -6.52 -20.49 15.04
C LYS A 75 -5.49 -20.71 13.95
N SER A 76 -4.83 -21.86 13.94
CA SER A 76 -3.85 -22.20 12.87
C SER A 76 -4.48 -22.22 11.48
N SER A 77 -5.81 -22.46 11.37
CA SER A 77 -6.55 -22.37 10.11
C SER A 77 -6.58 -20.94 9.53
N ASP A 78 -6.34 -19.93 10.36
CA ASP A 78 -6.39 -18.52 10.00
C ASP A 78 -5.00 -17.97 9.63
N GLU A 79 -3.95 -18.81 9.77
CA GLU A 79 -2.58 -18.44 9.37
C GLU A 79 -2.49 -18.29 7.86
N LYS A 80 -2.44 -17.04 7.42
CA LYS A 80 -2.27 -16.65 6.03
C LYS A 80 -1.24 -15.56 5.96
N PHE A 81 -0.35 -15.67 4.99
CA PHE A 81 0.71 -14.71 4.76
C PHE A 81 0.66 -14.22 3.32
N LEU A 82 0.89 -12.95 3.13
CA LEU A 82 1.12 -12.33 1.83
C LEU A 82 2.62 -12.15 1.66
N ILE A 83 3.16 -12.69 0.57
CA ILE A 83 4.51 -12.41 0.10
C ILE A 83 4.40 -11.45 -1.08
N GLN A 84 5.17 -10.40 -1.05
CA GLN A 84 5.09 -9.32 -2.02
C GLN A 84 6.49 -8.90 -2.47
N LYS A 85 6.65 -8.62 -3.76
CA LYS A 85 7.87 -7.98 -4.27
C LYS A 85 8.09 -6.65 -3.58
N MET A 86 9.33 -6.37 -3.17
CA MET A 86 9.72 -5.03 -2.72
C MET A 86 10.28 -4.23 -3.89
N GLU A 87 9.58 -3.16 -4.22
CA GLU A 87 10.04 -2.18 -5.20
C GLU A 87 10.66 -0.98 -4.49
N LYS A 88 11.68 -0.40 -5.12
CA LYS A 88 12.28 0.85 -4.65
C LYS A 88 11.66 2.00 -5.42
N GLY A 89 10.84 2.77 -4.74
CA GLY A 89 10.30 4.02 -5.27
C GLY A 89 11.17 5.23 -4.95
N ILE A 90 10.95 6.34 -5.66
CA ILE A 90 11.58 7.64 -5.36
C ILE A 90 10.83 8.40 -4.26
N ALA A 91 9.57 8.05 -4.01
CA ALA A 91 8.73 8.53 -2.93
C ALA A 91 7.60 7.55 -2.63
N GLU A 92 6.96 7.74 -1.49
CA GLU A 92 5.74 7.06 -1.10
C GLU A 92 4.57 8.06 -1.11
N ILE A 93 3.45 7.64 -1.68
CA ILE A 93 2.23 8.44 -1.79
C ILE A 93 1.07 7.64 -1.20
N ILE A 94 0.23 8.31 -0.43
CA ILE A 94 -1.05 7.76 0.00
C ILE A 94 -2.12 8.28 -0.96
N LEU A 95 -2.83 7.36 -1.58
CA LEU A 95 -4.01 7.65 -2.38
C LEU A 95 -5.16 6.82 -1.81
N GLY A 96 -6.20 7.50 -1.36
CA GLY A 96 -7.35 6.88 -0.74
C GLY A 96 -8.68 7.41 -1.28
N TYR A 97 -9.71 6.59 -1.16
CA TYR A 97 -11.10 6.92 -1.41
C TYR A 97 -11.93 6.54 -0.20
N ARG A 98 -12.89 7.36 0.17
CA ARG A 98 -13.92 7.00 1.15
C ARG A 98 -15.21 7.74 0.91
N VAL A 99 -16.31 7.19 1.42
CA VAL A 99 -17.59 7.90 1.51
C VAL A 99 -17.66 8.57 2.88
N ASP A 100 -17.56 9.89 2.89
CA ASP A 100 -17.71 10.69 4.09
C ASP A 100 -19.20 10.88 4.40
N GLU A 101 -19.58 10.83 5.67
CA GLU A 101 -20.97 10.88 6.09
C GLU A 101 -21.65 12.24 5.81
N LEU A 102 -20.88 13.32 5.78
CA LEU A 102 -21.41 14.68 5.62
C LEU A 102 -21.35 15.15 4.18
N VAL A 103 -20.24 14.89 3.49
CA VAL A 103 -20.01 15.46 2.15
C VAL A 103 -20.09 14.42 1.03
N GLY A 104 -20.24 13.14 1.37
CA GLY A 104 -20.30 12.06 0.38
C GLY A 104 -18.91 11.56 -0.05
N PRO A 105 -18.79 11.05 -1.29
CA PRO A 105 -17.54 10.42 -1.74
C PRO A 105 -16.42 11.44 -1.88
N ILE A 106 -15.25 11.13 -1.31
CA ILE A 106 -14.03 11.93 -1.39
C ILE A 106 -12.84 11.08 -1.84
N VAL A 107 -11.89 11.72 -2.51
CA VAL A 107 -10.58 11.20 -2.82
C VAL A 107 -9.53 12.01 -2.07
N VAL A 108 -8.53 11.32 -1.53
CA VAL A 108 -7.46 11.90 -0.72
C VAL A 108 -6.13 11.55 -1.34
N LEU A 109 -5.27 12.55 -1.55
CA LEU A 109 -3.87 12.40 -1.90
C LEU A 109 -3.02 12.94 -0.76
N GLY A 110 -2.04 12.19 -0.31
CA GLY A 110 -1.10 12.61 0.73
C GLY A 110 0.30 12.09 0.52
N SER A 111 1.25 12.64 1.27
CA SER A 111 2.56 12.02 1.39
C SER A 111 2.44 10.70 2.15
N GLY A 112 3.18 9.68 1.67
CA GLY A 112 3.32 8.43 2.38
C GLY A 112 4.54 8.43 3.32
N GLY A 113 4.79 7.25 3.89
CA GLY A 113 5.91 7.03 4.81
C GLY A 113 5.60 7.39 6.26
N ILE A 114 6.57 7.15 7.13
CA ILE A 114 6.44 7.23 8.60
C ILE A 114 6.02 8.63 9.09
N LEU A 115 6.38 9.66 8.34
CA LEU A 115 6.12 11.06 8.73
C LEU A 115 4.78 11.59 8.23
N SER A 116 4.01 10.80 7.48
CA SER A 116 2.74 11.23 6.90
C SER A 116 1.72 11.68 7.94
N GLU A 117 1.66 10.97 9.06
CA GLU A 117 0.76 11.28 10.18
C GLU A 117 1.16 12.57 10.92
N ILE A 118 2.45 12.88 10.96
CA ILE A 118 2.99 14.05 11.66
C ILE A 118 2.74 15.32 10.84
N TYR A 119 3.04 15.28 9.54
CA TYR A 119 2.96 16.47 8.70
C TYR A 119 1.56 16.77 8.18
N ASN A 120 0.67 15.76 8.16
CA ASN A 120 -0.71 15.88 7.65
C ASN A 120 -0.80 16.60 6.28
N ASP A 121 0.23 16.40 5.44
CA ASP A 121 0.39 17.04 4.13
C ASP A 121 -0.43 16.27 3.10
N LYS A 122 -1.66 16.75 2.89
CA LYS A 122 -2.65 16.08 2.04
C LYS A 122 -3.53 17.08 1.30
N SER A 123 -4.09 16.64 0.18
CA SER A 123 -5.13 17.30 -0.58
C SER A 123 -6.37 16.40 -0.65
N ILE A 124 -7.55 16.99 -0.49
CA ILE A 124 -8.84 16.28 -0.47
C ILE A 124 -9.76 16.93 -1.49
N ARG A 125 -10.50 16.10 -2.25
CA ARG A 125 -11.54 16.56 -3.19
C ARG A 125 -12.79 15.68 -3.09
N MET A 126 -13.92 16.27 -3.39
CA MET A 126 -15.12 15.48 -3.67
C MET A 126 -14.89 14.64 -4.93
N ALA A 127 -15.26 13.38 -4.87
CA ALA A 127 -15.13 12.46 -6.00
C ALA A 127 -16.45 12.40 -6.82
N PRO A 128 -16.38 12.26 -8.15
CA PRO A 128 -15.18 12.04 -8.94
C PRO A 128 -14.42 13.34 -9.27
N VAL A 129 -13.12 13.23 -9.55
CA VAL A 129 -12.29 14.34 -10.05
C VAL A 129 -11.84 14.11 -11.49
N ASP A 130 -11.55 15.19 -12.20
CA ASP A 130 -10.92 15.15 -13.52
C ASP A 130 -9.39 15.29 -13.42
N ILE A 131 -8.72 15.21 -14.57
CA ILE A 131 -7.25 15.29 -14.64
C ILE A 131 -6.72 16.64 -14.21
N THR A 132 -7.50 17.71 -14.39
CA THR A 132 -7.12 19.09 -14.00
C THR A 132 -7.10 19.22 -12.49
N GLU A 133 -8.14 18.74 -11.81
CA GLU A 133 -8.20 18.72 -10.35
C GLU A 133 -7.15 17.76 -9.75
N ALA A 134 -6.92 16.59 -10.36
CA ALA A 134 -5.88 15.67 -9.91
C ALA A 134 -4.48 16.35 -9.95
N ASN A 135 -4.17 17.10 -11.00
CA ASN A 135 -2.92 17.85 -11.08
C ASN A 135 -2.82 19.00 -10.05
N LYS A 136 -3.94 19.63 -9.67
CA LYS A 136 -3.95 20.59 -8.57
C LYS A 136 -3.67 19.92 -7.25
N MET A 137 -4.31 18.77 -6.97
CA MET A 137 -4.06 17.97 -5.76
C MET A 137 -2.59 17.62 -5.59
N ILE A 138 -1.90 17.20 -6.68
CA ILE A 138 -0.47 16.88 -6.64
C ILE A 138 0.37 18.11 -6.24
N ARG A 139 0.04 19.31 -6.76
CA ARG A 139 0.77 20.54 -6.44
C ARG A 139 0.51 21.04 -5.02
N GLU A 140 -0.64 20.76 -4.45
CA GLU A 140 -1.02 21.18 -3.09
C GLU A 140 -0.27 20.38 -2.03
N VAL A 141 0.07 19.10 -2.29
CA VAL A 141 0.86 18.27 -1.38
C VAL A 141 2.33 18.67 -1.47
N LYS A 142 2.79 19.46 -0.51
CA LYS A 142 4.11 20.13 -0.54
C LYS A 142 5.28 19.14 -0.59
N SER A 143 5.18 18.02 0.09
CA SER A 143 6.21 16.98 0.10
C SER A 143 6.44 16.35 -1.28
N LEU A 144 5.43 16.37 -2.16
CA LEU A 144 5.53 15.83 -3.52
C LEU A 144 6.40 16.71 -4.44
N VAL A 145 6.83 17.91 -4.03
CA VAL A 145 7.85 18.65 -4.76
C VAL A 145 9.13 17.85 -4.96
N THR A 146 9.41 16.91 -4.08
CA THR A 146 10.61 16.05 -4.17
C THR A 146 10.60 15.10 -5.36
N ILE A 147 9.43 14.81 -5.94
CA ILE A 147 9.28 13.95 -7.11
C ILE A 147 9.20 14.70 -8.44
N THR A 148 9.32 16.01 -8.43
CA THR A 148 9.28 16.85 -9.64
C THR A 148 10.70 17.28 -10.13
N GLY A 149 11.71 16.47 -9.85
CA GLY A 149 13.09 16.78 -10.24
C GLY A 149 13.78 17.81 -9.34
N TYR A 150 13.18 18.17 -8.19
CA TYR A 150 13.71 19.19 -7.29
C TYR A 150 15.14 18.89 -6.84
N ARG A 151 16.06 19.85 -7.04
CA ARG A 151 17.50 19.76 -6.72
C ARG A 151 18.20 18.54 -7.34
N GLY A 152 17.82 18.18 -8.58
CA GLY A 152 18.43 17.05 -9.31
C GLY A 152 18.01 15.66 -8.84
N ARG A 153 16.95 15.55 -8.03
CA ARG A 153 16.35 14.25 -7.68
C ARG A 153 15.65 13.64 -8.90
N PRO A 154 15.48 12.31 -8.93
CA PRO A 154 14.69 11.66 -9.98
C PRO A 154 13.29 12.26 -10.06
N GLU A 155 12.79 12.38 -11.29
CA GLU A 155 11.43 12.86 -11.56
C GLU A 155 10.46 11.68 -11.72
N ALA A 156 9.29 11.77 -11.11
CA ALA A 156 8.20 10.83 -11.32
C ALA A 156 7.37 11.22 -12.54
N ASP A 157 6.73 10.23 -13.15
CA ASP A 157 5.68 10.52 -14.15
C ASP A 157 4.41 11.02 -13.45
N ILE A 158 4.25 12.32 -13.41
CA ILE A 158 3.11 13.01 -12.80
C ILE A 158 1.79 12.59 -13.46
N ASN A 159 1.80 12.25 -14.76
CA ASN A 159 0.59 11.83 -15.47
C ASN A 159 0.08 10.48 -14.96
N ILE A 160 0.97 9.57 -14.61
CA ILE A 160 0.59 8.28 -14.00
C ILE A 160 -0.08 8.52 -12.64
N ILE A 161 0.48 9.41 -11.81
CA ILE A 161 -0.09 9.75 -10.51
C ILE A 161 -1.47 10.41 -10.69
N ALA A 162 -1.58 11.41 -11.57
CA ALA A 162 -2.84 12.08 -11.85
C ALA A 162 -3.91 11.11 -12.39
N SER A 163 -3.52 10.19 -13.27
CA SER A 163 -4.41 9.14 -13.78
C SER A 163 -4.87 8.18 -12.67
N ALA A 164 -3.99 7.82 -11.74
CA ALA A 164 -4.34 7.00 -10.58
C ALA A 164 -5.37 7.70 -9.69
N ILE A 165 -5.21 9.01 -9.44
CA ILE A 165 -6.17 9.82 -8.65
C ILE A 165 -7.54 9.82 -9.33
N VAL A 166 -7.59 10.10 -10.64
CA VAL A 166 -8.84 10.08 -11.41
C VAL A 166 -9.50 8.71 -11.34
N ASN A 167 -8.72 7.64 -11.52
CA ASN A 167 -9.26 6.28 -11.50
C ASN A 167 -9.78 5.87 -10.11
N MET A 168 -9.05 6.21 -9.04
CA MET A 168 -9.51 5.99 -7.65
C MET A 168 -10.82 6.74 -7.39
N SER A 169 -10.93 7.98 -7.83
CA SER A 169 -12.12 8.80 -7.62
C SER A 169 -13.39 8.25 -8.30
N LYS A 170 -13.24 7.39 -9.33
CA LYS A 170 -14.38 6.73 -10.00
C LYS A 170 -15.08 5.70 -9.12
N PHE A 171 -14.52 5.33 -7.97
CA PHE A 171 -15.25 4.54 -6.98
C PHE A 171 -16.52 5.22 -6.49
N ALA A 172 -16.65 6.54 -6.64
CA ALA A 172 -17.90 7.27 -6.41
C ALA A 172 -19.12 6.70 -7.19
N PHE A 173 -18.85 5.99 -8.31
CA PHE A 173 -19.90 5.33 -9.10
C PHE A 173 -20.18 3.87 -8.68
N VAL A 174 -19.45 3.36 -7.67
CA VAL A 174 -19.58 1.97 -7.21
C VAL A 174 -20.12 1.97 -5.79
N ARG A 175 -21.42 1.72 -5.64
CA ARG A 175 -22.15 1.85 -4.35
C ARG A 175 -21.63 0.95 -3.23
N GLU A 176 -21.07 -0.21 -3.58
CA GLU A 176 -20.57 -1.21 -2.64
C GLU A 176 -19.23 -0.81 -2.01
N ILE A 177 -18.49 0.11 -2.63
CA ILE A 177 -17.19 0.55 -2.12
C ILE A 177 -17.41 1.75 -1.21
N LYS A 178 -17.10 1.59 0.06
CA LYS A 178 -17.17 2.66 1.06
C LYS A 178 -15.80 3.26 1.35
N GLU A 179 -14.73 2.46 1.19
CA GLU A 179 -13.36 2.86 1.42
C GLU A 179 -12.40 2.04 0.53
N ALA A 180 -11.31 2.64 0.08
CA ALA A 180 -10.23 2.03 -0.68
C ALA A 180 -8.91 2.80 -0.51
#